data_d1af47836b09fb23b3127757a44b663f
#
_entry.id   d1af47836b09fb23b3127757a44b663f
#
_cell.length_a   1.000
_cell.length_b   1.000
_cell.length_c   1.000
_cell.angle_alpha   90.00
_cell.angle_beta   90.00
_cell.angle_gamma   90.00
#
_symmetry.space_group_name_H-M   'P 1'
#
loop_
_entity.id
_entity.type
_entity.pdbx_description
1 polymer ?
#
loop_
_entity_poly.entity_id
_entity_poly.type
_entity_poly.pdbx_seq_one_letter_code
_entity_poly.pdbx_strand_id
1 'polypeptide(L)'
;DMMRKVVKKLTAGVYHQRPVRKLVISEGTETTEEVIDEELEEVLEVANFHTAVKDAYEAAQVFNTVFAMPVFDEQKKTMRIDVILPNDVTVHEREADYLDFDAIGIKKCIGGEVIQSVWTETEHYNIEGDQKVFYPDKNQNGKNPFGKIPFIILRMNEGIDFWGEPNWNLLLNQINYDIRLTDLNEAELRTVYQFFVGYNTDFKDFDRFAPGQLRQVIDSVDSPARIESIQADIDFASVKDNIDWKMKQVMSSEGLSAQSGDTDVANESGVKRMIDEIELQERRDEFKETLYNFEVNLLNMIRTVNNYYQMPKLSDTGFFEVTFSEEIATERIEDKVARREMEAAIGYKDEIDFTMEDLEVSEKDAVTILTDRKTRVYDLGVKDKNDNTEDNKTEPEAQI
;
A
#
# COMPACT_ATOMS: atom_id res chain seq x y z
N ASP A 1 2.33 15.04 2.28
CA ASP A 1 2.76 14.18 1.16
C ASP A 1 1.57 13.32 0.70
N MET A 2 0.94 13.78 -0.39
CA MET A 2 -0.24 13.15 -1.00
C MET A 2 0.14 11.80 -1.62
N MET A 3 1.21 11.76 -2.41
CA MET A 3 1.69 10.56 -3.08
C MET A 3 1.91 9.41 -2.09
N ARG A 4 2.61 9.68 -0.99
CA ARG A 4 2.85 8.68 0.06
C ARG A 4 1.55 8.15 0.66
N LYS A 5 0.53 9.00 0.83
CA LYS A 5 -0.78 8.60 1.37
C LYS A 5 -1.51 7.68 0.39
N VAL A 6 -1.48 8.00 -0.91
CA VAL A 6 -2.07 7.19 -1.98
C VAL A 6 -1.38 5.83 -2.05
N VAL A 7 -0.06 5.81 -2.20
CA VAL A 7 0.75 4.59 -2.30
C VAL A 7 0.53 3.67 -1.10
N LYS A 8 0.57 4.22 0.13
CA LYS A 8 0.31 3.42 1.34
C LYS A 8 -1.07 2.81 1.40
N LYS A 9 -2.10 3.51 0.90
CA LYS A 9 -3.46 2.96 0.86
C LYS A 9 -3.59 1.85 -0.17
N LEU A 10 -3.04 2.03 -1.36
CA LEU A 10 -3.00 0.99 -2.39
C LEU A 10 -2.26 -0.26 -1.87
N THR A 11 -1.13 -0.05 -1.20
CA THR A 11 -0.36 -1.14 -0.60
C THR A 11 -1.12 -1.84 0.52
N ALA A 12 -1.82 -1.08 1.37
CA ALA A 12 -2.65 -1.65 2.41
C ALA A 12 -3.79 -2.50 1.86
N GLY A 13 -4.35 -2.17 0.69
CA GLY A 13 -5.36 -2.97 0.03
C GLY A 13 -4.91 -4.40 -0.29
N VAL A 14 -3.63 -4.62 -0.59
CA VAL A 14 -3.07 -5.95 -0.90
C VAL A 14 -2.40 -6.60 0.31
N TYR A 15 -1.61 -5.82 1.05
CA TYR A 15 -0.78 -6.27 2.17
C TYR A 15 -1.31 -5.82 3.53
N HIS A 16 -2.63 -5.73 3.71
CA HIS A 16 -3.24 -5.43 5.02
C HIS A 16 -2.96 -6.54 6.04
N GLN A 17 -2.91 -7.78 5.57
CA GLN A 17 -2.45 -8.95 6.33
C GLN A 17 -1.25 -9.57 5.64
N ARG A 18 -0.43 -10.25 6.41
CA ARG A 18 0.74 -10.98 5.88
C ARG A 18 0.24 -12.17 5.04
N PRO A 19 0.59 -12.25 3.73
CA PRO A 19 0.24 -13.42 2.92
C PRO A 19 0.83 -14.71 3.50
N VAL A 20 0.11 -15.79 3.36
CA VAL A 20 0.58 -17.12 3.74
C VAL A 20 1.46 -17.65 2.61
N ARG A 21 2.67 -18.06 2.94
CA ARG A 21 3.68 -18.58 1.99
C ARG A 21 4.03 -19.98 2.37
N LYS A 22 3.83 -20.92 1.46
CA LYS A 22 4.06 -22.35 1.69
C LYS A 22 5.00 -22.91 0.64
N LEU A 23 5.81 -23.88 1.04
CA LEU A 23 6.53 -24.74 0.10
C LEU A 23 5.74 -26.05 -0.02
N VAL A 24 5.17 -26.30 -1.18
CA VAL A 24 4.39 -27.49 -1.47
C VAL A 24 5.33 -28.54 -2.07
N ILE A 25 5.52 -29.65 -1.39
CA ILE A 25 6.34 -30.77 -1.82
C ILE A 25 5.41 -31.90 -2.24
N SER A 26 5.49 -32.33 -3.49
CA SER A 26 4.71 -33.48 -3.98
C SER A 26 5.54 -34.77 -3.77
N GLU A 27 5.18 -35.57 -2.80
CA GLU A 27 5.71 -36.92 -2.63
C GLU A 27 4.72 -37.93 -3.22
N GLY A 28 4.94 -38.33 -4.47
CA GLY A 28 4.19 -39.42 -5.11
C GLY A 28 2.82 -39.04 -5.69
N THR A 29 2.13 -40.02 -6.25
CA THR A 29 0.97 -39.83 -7.16
C THR A 29 -0.36 -39.52 -6.45
N GLU A 30 -0.46 -39.49 -5.15
CA GLU A 30 -1.78 -39.41 -4.47
C GLU A 30 -1.93 -38.43 -3.29
N THR A 31 -0.88 -37.81 -2.77
CA THR A 31 -1.02 -36.84 -1.67
C THR A 31 -0.02 -35.70 -1.81
N THR A 32 -0.54 -34.51 -2.04
CA THR A 32 0.18 -33.27 -1.84
C THR A 32 0.19 -33.00 -0.33
N GLU A 33 1.28 -33.30 0.37
CA GLU A 33 1.44 -32.82 1.74
C GLU A 33 1.85 -31.35 1.69
N GLU A 34 0.98 -30.50 2.22
CA GLU A 34 1.32 -29.12 2.52
C GLU A 34 2.26 -29.11 3.73
N VAL A 35 3.55 -29.06 3.48
CA VAL A 35 4.53 -28.86 4.56
C VAL A 35 4.67 -27.36 4.78
N ILE A 36 4.20 -26.88 5.93
CA ILE A 36 4.65 -25.57 6.43
C ILE A 36 6.09 -25.81 6.86
N ASP A 37 7.00 -25.35 6.03
CA ASP A 37 8.44 -25.50 6.28
C ASP A 37 8.83 -24.43 7.32
N GLU A 38 9.02 -24.84 8.58
CA GLU A 38 9.46 -23.97 9.67
C GLU A 38 10.80 -23.30 9.31
N GLU A 39 11.67 -23.99 8.55
CA GLU A 39 12.92 -23.47 8.05
C GLU A 39 12.70 -22.32 7.04
N LEU A 40 11.66 -22.42 6.22
CA LEU A 40 11.28 -21.36 5.30
C LEU A 40 10.83 -20.10 6.05
N GLU A 41 9.99 -20.23 7.07
CA GLU A 41 9.56 -19.08 7.87
C GLU A 41 10.74 -18.37 8.53
N GLU A 42 11.69 -19.12 9.11
CA GLU A 42 12.90 -18.55 9.70
C GLU A 42 13.71 -17.76 8.68
N VAL A 43 13.95 -18.34 7.49
CA VAL A 43 14.69 -17.66 6.39
C VAL A 43 13.98 -16.38 5.97
N LEU A 44 12.66 -16.40 5.82
CA LEU A 44 11.87 -15.25 5.41
C LEU A 44 11.84 -14.14 6.48
N GLU A 45 11.81 -14.52 7.77
CA GLU A 45 11.86 -13.55 8.86
C GLU A 45 13.23 -12.88 8.95
N VAL A 46 14.30 -13.66 8.89
CA VAL A 46 15.68 -13.12 8.89
C VAL A 46 15.89 -12.19 7.71
N ALA A 47 15.37 -12.54 6.53
CA ALA A 47 15.46 -11.72 5.32
C ALA A 47 14.54 -10.48 5.34
N ASN A 48 13.66 -10.32 6.33
CA ASN A 48 12.60 -9.31 6.35
C ASN A 48 11.76 -9.31 5.06
N PHE A 49 11.45 -10.50 4.54
CA PHE A 49 10.81 -10.70 3.24
C PHE A 49 9.54 -9.88 3.07
N HIS A 50 8.64 -9.94 4.05
CA HIS A 50 7.36 -9.23 3.97
C HIS A 50 7.53 -7.71 3.80
N THR A 51 8.49 -7.12 4.54
CA THR A 51 8.79 -5.68 4.43
C THR A 51 9.39 -5.35 3.07
N ALA A 52 10.34 -6.16 2.60
CA ALA A 52 11.00 -5.93 1.31
C ALA A 52 10.02 -6.01 0.14
N VAL A 53 9.12 -6.99 0.14
CA VAL A 53 8.08 -7.11 -0.90
C VAL A 53 7.11 -5.94 -0.86
N LYS A 54 6.71 -5.51 0.35
CA LYS A 54 5.87 -4.35 0.53
C LYS A 54 6.54 -3.07 0.02
N ASP A 55 7.81 -2.86 0.35
CA ASP A 55 8.60 -1.71 -0.12
C ASP A 55 8.78 -1.75 -1.65
N ALA A 56 9.00 -2.93 -2.22
CA ALA A 56 9.06 -3.12 -3.67
C ALA A 56 7.73 -2.75 -4.35
N TYR A 57 6.61 -3.16 -3.77
CA TYR A 57 5.30 -2.81 -4.29
C TYR A 57 5.00 -1.31 -4.16
N GLU A 58 5.33 -0.69 -3.01
CA GLU A 58 5.21 0.77 -2.84
C GLU A 58 6.03 1.53 -3.90
N ALA A 59 7.24 1.09 -4.16
CA ALA A 59 8.10 1.69 -5.19
C ALA A 59 7.57 1.45 -6.62
N ALA A 60 7.07 0.24 -6.91
CA ALA A 60 6.55 -0.11 -8.22
C ALA A 60 5.27 0.69 -8.58
N GLN A 61 4.44 1.06 -7.60
CA GLN A 61 3.29 1.96 -7.80
C GLN A 61 3.70 3.32 -8.39
N VAL A 62 4.92 3.77 -8.12
CA VAL A 62 5.45 5.05 -8.58
C VAL A 62 6.29 4.90 -9.85
N PHE A 63 7.22 3.94 -9.84
CA PHE A 63 8.24 3.79 -10.87
C PHE A 63 7.89 2.77 -11.96
N ASN A 64 6.79 2.07 -11.81
CA ASN A 64 6.33 0.95 -12.63
C ASN A 64 7.22 -0.30 -12.52
N THR A 65 8.53 -0.17 -12.70
CA THR A 65 9.48 -1.27 -12.67
C THR A 65 10.49 -1.09 -11.55
N VAL A 66 10.63 -2.08 -10.69
CA VAL A 66 11.64 -2.16 -9.63
C VAL A 66 12.23 -3.56 -9.56
N PHE A 67 13.38 -3.68 -8.90
CA PHE A 67 14.08 -4.94 -8.75
C PHE A 67 14.21 -5.33 -7.29
N ALA A 68 14.13 -6.62 -7.02
CA ALA A 68 14.49 -7.20 -5.74
C ALA A 68 15.63 -8.18 -5.92
N MET A 69 16.63 -8.11 -5.05
CA MET A 69 17.79 -8.98 -5.07
C MET A 69 18.01 -9.57 -3.69
N PRO A 70 17.97 -10.90 -3.51
CA PRO A 70 18.41 -11.52 -2.27
C PRO A 70 19.94 -11.46 -2.18
N VAL A 71 20.44 -10.92 -1.07
CA VAL A 71 21.86 -10.72 -0.80
C VAL A 71 22.22 -11.44 0.50
N PHE A 72 23.26 -12.25 0.46
CA PHE A 72 23.81 -12.86 1.65
C PHE A 72 24.96 -12.02 2.23
N ASP A 73 24.83 -11.65 3.50
CA ASP A 73 25.88 -10.95 4.24
C ASP A 73 26.80 -12.00 4.91
N GLU A 74 27.98 -12.22 4.34
CA GLU A 74 28.94 -13.20 4.86
C GLU A 74 29.45 -12.87 6.26
N GLN A 75 29.47 -11.59 6.64
CA GLN A 75 29.95 -11.17 7.96
C GLN A 75 28.92 -11.48 9.05
N LYS A 76 27.65 -11.18 8.76
CA LYS A 76 26.54 -11.40 9.68
C LYS A 76 25.97 -12.80 9.56
N LYS A 77 26.28 -13.53 8.49
CA LYS A 77 25.65 -14.81 8.10
C LYS A 77 24.15 -14.72 8.06
N THR A 78 23.64 -13.64 7.51
CA THR A 78 22.20 -13.38 7.36
C THR A 78 21.88 -13.05 5.93
N MET A 79 20.68 -13.42 5.51
CA MET A 79 20.13 -13.00 4.22
C MET A 79 19.34 -11.70 4.39
N ARG A 80 19.41 -10.85 3.38
CA ARG A 80 18.54 -9.67 3.24
C ARG A 80 18.07 -9.56 1.80
N ILE A 81 17.04 -8.77 1.58
CA ILE A 81 16.54 -8.46 0.25
C ILE A 81 16.74 -6.97 0.00
N ASP A 82 17.52 -6.67 -1.02
CA ASP A 82 17.74 -5.28 -1.46
C ASP A 82 16.68 -4.94 -2.53
N VAL A 83 15.87 -3.92 -2.27
CA VAL A 83 14.94 -3.33 -3.26
C VAL A 83 15.69 -2.21 -3.98
N ILE A 84 15.76 -2.31 -5.30
CA ILE A 84 16.61 -1.46 -6.13
C ILE A 84 15.72 -0.68 -7.11
N LEU A 85 15.86 0.64 -7.08
CA LEU A 85 15.10 1.54 -7.92
C LEU A 85 15.70 1.62 -9.34
N PRO A 86 14.91 1.94 -10.36
CA PRO A 86 15.36 2.00 -11.75
C PRO A 86 16.52 2.98 -11.98
N ASN A 87 16.64 4.06 -11.17
CA ASN A 87 17.72 5.04 -11.30
C ASN A 87 19.12 4.47 -11.02
N ASP A 88 19.18 3.38 -10.27
CA ASP A 88 20.45 2.73 -9.86
C ASP A 88 20.77 1.50 -10.69
N VAL A 89 19.93 1.19 -11.69
CA VAL A 89 20.05 -0.01 -12.51
C VAL A 89 20.32 0.36 -13.97
N THR A 90 21.19 -0.42 -14.60
CA THR A 90 21.38 -0.41 -16.04
C THR A 90 21.08 -1.82 -16.56
N VAL A 91 20.21 -1.91 -17.53
CA VAL A 91 19.79 -3.18 -18.12
C VAL A 91 20.34 -3.32 -19.54
N HIS A 92 20.82 -4.50 -19.88
CA HIS A 92 21.12 -4.90 -21.23
C HIS A 92 20.01 -5.85 -21.69
N GLU A 93 19.12 -5.32 -22.49
CA GLU A 93 17.94 -6.03 -22.99
C GLU A 93 18.36 -7.19 -23.93
N ARG A 94 17.59 -8.26 -23.92
CA ARG A 94 17.78 -9.38 -24.82
C ARG A 94 17.29 -9.03 -26.22
N GLU A 95 18.07 -9.29 -27.25
CA GLU A 95 17.70 -8.96 -28.64
C GLU A 95 16.36 -9.59 -29.08
N ALA A 96 16.04 -10.76 -28.56
CA ALA A 96 14.83 -11.49 -28.95
C ALA A 96 13.59 -11.10 -28.13
N ASP A 97 13.78 -10.50 -26.97
CA ASP A 97 12.71 -10.14 -26.05
C ASP A 97 13.12 -8.90 -25.23
N TYR A 98 12.58 -7.76 -25.58
CA TYR A 98 12.88 -6.48 -24.93
C TYR A 98 12.35 -6.39 -23.49
N LEU A 99 11.49 -7.32 -23.06
CA LEU A 99 11.01 -7.41 -21.68
C LEU A 99 11.94 -8.23 -20.79
N ASP A 100 12.90 -8.94 -21.38
CA ASP A 100 13.91 -9.75 -20.69
C ASP A 100 15.31 -9.14 -20.85
N PHE A 101 16.30 -9.65 -20.10
CA PHE A 101 17.64 -9.09 -20.04
C PHE A 101 18.72 -10.16 -19.99
N ASP A 102 19.86 -9.86 -20.63
CA ASP A 102 21.06 -10.70 -20.62
C ASP A 102 22.05 -10.26 -19.53
N ALA A 103 22.02 -8.99 -19.12
CA ALA A 103 22.85 -8.48 -18.05
C ALA A 103 22.15 -7.34 -17.29
N ILE A 104 22.44 -7.26 -16.00
CA ILE A 104 22.01 -6.17 -15.13
C ILE A 104 23.23 -5.60 -14.43
N GLY A 105 23.36 -4.27 -14.44
CA GLY A 105 24.35 -3.51 -13.70
C GLY A 105 23.71 -2.65 -12.62
N ILE A 106 24.25 -2.71 -11.39
CA ILE A 106 23.84 -1.85 -10.29
C ILE A 106 24.94 -0.82 -10.03
N LYS A 107 24.56 0.44 -9.91
CA LYS A 107 25.43 1.52 -9.47
C LYS A 107 25.60 1.44 -7.95
N LYS A 108 26.85 1.32 -7.50
CA LYS A 108 27.23 1.36 -6.08
C LYS A 108 28.24 2.47 -5.86
N CYS A 109 28.07 3.23 -4.78
CA CYS A 109 29.07 4.21 -4.38
C CYS A 109 29.95 3.60 -3.27
N ILE A 110 31.19 3.31 -3.57
CA ILE A 110 32.16 2.73 -2.63
C ILE A 110 33.34 3.70 -2.49
N GLY A 111 33.57 4.22 -1.29
CA GLY A 111 34.68 5.14 -1.05
C GLY A 111 34.61 6.50 -1.78
N GLY A 112 33.41 6.86 -2.28
CA GLY A 112 33.21 8.09 -3.08
C GLY A 112 33.32 7.88 -4.59
N GLU A 113 33.68 6.68 -5.04
CA GLU A 113 33.69 6.28 -6.45
C GLU A 113 32.41 5.53 -6.82
N VAL A 114 31.89 5.81 -8.01
CA VAL A 114 30.72 5.11 -8.54
C VAL A 114 31.22 3.88 -9.29
N ILE A 115 30.90 2.72 -8.76
CA ILE A 115 31.24 1.42 -9.33
C ILE A 115 29.95 0.79 -9.85
N GLN A 116 29.98 0.21 -11.03
CA GLN A 116 28.88 -0.55 -11.58
C GLN A 116 29.14 -2.05 -11.39
N SER A 117 28.33 -2.71 -10.57
CA SER A 117 28.38 -4.16 -10.37
C SER A 117 27.46 -4.85 -11.37
N VAL A 118 28.01 -5.62 -12.30
CA VAL A 118 27.30 -6.24 -13.42
C VAL A 118 27.15 -7.74 -13.20
N TRP A 119 25.94 -8.23 -13.40
CA TRP A 119 25.58 -9.63 -13.33
C TRP A 119 25.04 -10.13 -14.68
N THR A 120 25.58 -11.26 -15.10
CA THR A 120 25.07 -12.09 -16.20
C THR A 120 24.72 -13.47 -15.66
N GLU A 121 24.15 -14.33 -16.44
CA GLU A 121 23.92 -15.73 -16.02
C GLU A 121 25.21 -16.44 -15.58
N THR A 122 26.35 -16.14 -16.24
CA THR A 122 27.62 -16.83 -16.04
C THR A 122 28.65 -16.05 -15.24
N GLU A 123 28.57 -14.73 -15.24
CA GLU A 123 29.61 -13.86 -14.68
C GLU A 123 29.04 -12.81 -13.73
N HIS A 124 29.89 -12.43 -12.75
CA HIS A 124 29.69 -11.26 -11.90
C HIS A 124 30.98 -10.46 -11.84
N TYR A 125 30.95 -9.22 -12.25
CA TYR A 125 32.11 -8.33 -12.30
C TYR A 125 31.73 -6.89 -12.03
N ASN A 126 32.74 -6.09 -11.67
CA ASN A 126 32.56 -4.65 -11.54
C ASN A 126 33.18 -3.91 -12.72
N ILE A 127 32.58 -2.78 -13.08
CA ILE A 127 33.13 -1.83 -14.02
C ILE A 127 33.63 -0.63 -13.23
N GLU A 128 34.94 -0.38 -13.30
CA GLU A 128 35.60 0.77 -12.72
C GLU A 128 36.15 1.63 -13.85
N GLY A 129 35.55 2.78 -14.09
CA GLY A 129 35.80 3.54 -15.31
C GLY A 129 35.41 2.72 -16.53
N ASP A 130 36.36 2.46 -17.44
CA ASP A 130 36.14 1.67 -18.67
C ASP A 130 36.69 0.21 -18.53
N GLN A 131 37.10 -0.20 -17.35
CA GLN A 131 37.72 -1.51 -17.15
C GLN A 131 36.80 -2.48 -16.42
N LYS A 132 36.77 -3.72 -16.91
CA LYS A 132 36.13 -4.85 -16.26
C LYS A 132 37.09 -5.40 -15.18
N VAL A 133 36.65 -5.32 -13.92
CA VAL A 133 37.44 -5.75 -12.76
C VAL A 133 36.76 -6.96 -12.13
N PHE A 134 37.50 -8.09 -12.07
CA PHE A 134 37.06 -9.27 -11.34
C PHE A 134 37.67 -9.25 -9.94
N TYR A 135 36.82 -9.14 -8.93
CA TYR A 135 37.32 -9.30 -7.56
C TYR A 135 37.57 -10.77 -7.28
N PRO A 136 38.73 -11.07 -6.64
CA PRO A 136 39.05 -12.40 -6.15
C PRO A 136 38.24 -12.67 -4.88
N ASP A 137 36.93 -12.73 -5.04
CA ASP A 137 36.07 -13.22 -4.00
C ASP A 137 36.14 -14.76 -3.95
N LYS A 138 35.57 -15.35 -2.90
CA LYS A 138 35.53 -16.81 -2.73
C LYS A 138 34.77 -17.50 -3.88
N ASN A 139 34.13 -16.72 -4.75
CA ASN A 139 33.25 -17.11 -5.83
C ASN A 139 33.99 -17.22 -7.15
N GLN A 140 34.99 -18.10 -7.25
CA GLN A 140 35.49 -18.64 -8.50
C GLN A 140 35.93 -17.61 -9.57
N ASN A 141 36.61 -16.52 -9.19
CA ASN A 141 37.16 -15.54 -10.13
C ASN A 141 36.15 -14.87 -11.08
N GLY A 142 35.05 -14.36 -10.52
CA GLY A 142 34.05 -13.59 -11.29
C GLY A 142 33.01 -14.45 -12.00
N LYS A 143 32.83 -15.71 -11.61
CA LYS A 143 31.69 -16.49 -12.04
C LYS A 143 30.47 -16.19 -11.19
N ASN A 144 29.33 -16.12 -11.83
CA ASN A 144 28.06 -16.09 -11.12
C ASN A 144 27.79 -17.47 -10.47
N PRO A 145 27.76 -17.58 -9.14
CA PRO A 145 27.61 -18.88 -8.47
C PRO A 145 26.20 -19.47 -8.57
N PHE A 146 25.23 -18.65 -8.93
CA PHE A 146 23.80 -19.03 -8.91
C PHE A 146 23.33 -19.61 -10.24
N GLY A 147 24.10 -19.43 -11.35
CA GLY A 147 23.68 -19.86 -12.71
C GLY A 147 22.45 -19.11 -13.24
N LYS A 148 22.02 -18.09 -12.55
CA LYS A 148 20.91 -17.20 -12.91
C LYS A 148 21.24 -15.78 -12.47
N ILE A 149 20.73 -14.78 -13.14
CA ILE A 149 20.86 -13.39 -12.69
C ILE A 149 19.99 -13.22 -11.43
N PRO A 150 20.56 -12.80 -10.27
CA PRO A 150 19.86 -12.82 -8.99
C PRO A 150 18.93 -11.62 -8.78
N PHE A 151 18.31 -11.15 -9.86
CA PHE A 151 17.38 -10.02 -9.82
C PHE A 151 16.00 -10.47 -10.24
N ILE A 152 15.03 -10.15 -9.43
CA ILE A 152 13.62 -10.39 -9.73
C ILE A 152 12.95 -9.05 -9.99
N ILE A 153 12.27 -8.96 -11.12
CA ILE A 153 11.58 -7.76 -11.56
C ILE A 153 10.15 -7.77 -11.01
N LEU A 154 9.75 -6.64 -10.41
CA LEU A 154 8.34 -6.32 -10.23
C LEU A 154 8.01 -5.20 -11.21
N ARG A 155 7.12 -5.51 -12.17
CA ARG A 155 6.60 -4.56 -13.16
C ARG A 155 5.09 -4.53 -13.04
N MET A 156 4.55 -3.33 -12.78
CA MET A 156 3.11 -3.17 -12.57
C MET A 156 2.34 -3.26 -13.88
N ASN A 157 2.82 -2.56 -14.90
CA ASN A 157 2.22 -2.57 -16.23
C ASN A 157 3.29 -2.84 -17.27
N GLU A 158 2.96 -3.70 -18.23
CA GLU A 158 3.79 -3.90 -19.40
C GLU A 158 3.73 -2.67 -20.29
N GLY A 159 4.90 -2.19 -20.71
CA GLY A 159 5.06 -1.02 -21.57
C GLY A 159 5.56 -1.40 -22.96
N ILE A 160 5.84 -0.38 -23.77
CA ILE A 160 6.46 -0.53 -25.10
C ILE A 160 7.96 -0.85 -24.96
N ASP A 161 8.54 -0.47 -23.84
CA ASP A 161 9.96 -0.69 -23.50
C ASP A 161 10.11 -1.52 -22.22
N PHE A 162 11.36 -1.83 -21.90
CA PHE A 162 11.70 -2.63 -20.72
C PHE A 162 11.16 -2.02 -19.41
N TRP A 163 11.19 -0.71 -19.28
CA TRP A 163 10.88 -0.01 -18.02
C TRP A 163 9.39 0.21 -17.79
N GLY A 164 8.63 0.31 -18.89
CA GLY A 164 7.25 0.79 -18.85
C GLY A 164 7.16 2.25 -18.38
N GLU A 165 5.95 2.77 -18.28
CA GLU A 165 5.74 4.17 -17.91
C GLU A 165 5.56 4.31 -16.40
N PRO A 166 6.34 5.19 -15.73
CA PRO A 166 6.09 5.57 -14.35
C PRO A 166 4.71 6.22 -14.21
N ASN A 167 4.17 6.22 -13.00
CA ASN A 167 2.91 6.91 -12.72
C ASN A 167 3.10 8.44 -12.75
N TRP A 168 3.19 8.99 -13.97
CA TRP A 168 3.36 10.42 -14.19
C TRP A 168 2.23 11.25 -13.60
N ASN A 169 1.00 10.71 -13.61
CA ASN A 169 -0.15 11.40 -13.03
C ASN A 169 0.07 11.65 -11.53
N LEU A 170 0.46 10.63 -10.79
CA LEU A 170 0.72 10.73 -9.36
C LEU A 170 1.90 11.66 -9.04
N LEU A 171 2.99 11.55 -9.81
CA LEU A 171 4.19 12.38 -9.64
C LEU A 171 3.91 13.86 -9.90
N LEU A 172 3.28 14.19 -11.04
CA LEU A 172 2.97 15.58 -11.41
C LEU A 172 1.96 16.22 -10.45
N ASN A 173 0.97 15.44 -10.01
CA ASN A 173 0.00 15.94 -9.03
C ASN A 173 0.64 16.20 -7.66
N GLN A 174 1.63 15.37 -7.24
CA GLN A 174 2.39 15.66 -6.01
C GLN A 174 3.15 16.97 -6.11
N ILE A 175 3.86 17.22 -7.23
CA ILE A 175 4.57 18.48 -7.45
C ILE A 175 3.60 19.67 -7.41
N ASN A 176 2.48 19.58 -8.12
CA ASN A 176 1.46 20.62 -8.14
C ASN A 176 0.85 20.87 -6.74
N TYR A 177 0.67 19.83 -5.96
CA TYR A 177 0.19 19.91 -4.57
C TYR A 177 1.19 20.66 -3.68
N ASP A 178 2.47 20.33 -3.79
CA ASP A 178 3.54 20.97 -3.00
C ASP A 178 3.70 22.45 -3.35
N ILE A 179 3.62 22.80 -4.65
CA ILE A 179 3.64 24.20 -5.11
C ILE A 179 2.47 24.98 -4.50
N ARG A 180 1.25 24.43 -4.58
CA ARG A 180 0.05 25.09 -4.05
C ARG A 180 0.07 25.28 -2.55
N LEU A 181 0.58 24.28 -1.80
CA LEU A 181 0.76 24.43 -0.36
C LEU A 181 1.79 25.51 -0.03
N THR A 182 2.85 25.61 -0.82
CA THR A 182 3.86 26.66 -0.64
C THR A 182 3.26 28.04 -0.91
N ASP A 183 2.51 28.19 -2.00
CA ASP A 183 1.80 29.43 -2.35
C ASP A 183 0.78 29.83 -1.26
N LEU A 184 0.03 28.84 -0.72
CA LEU A 184 -0.91 29.07 0.38
C LEU A 184 -0.20 29.57 1.63
N ASN A 185 0.88 28.90 2.04
CA ASN A 185 1.69 29.31 3.21
C ASN A 185 2.27 30.72 3.02
N GLU A 186 2.75 31.03 1.83
CA GLU A 186 3.26 32.38 1.53
C GLU A 186 2.13 33.43 1.56
N ALA A 187 0.96 33.12 1.03
CA ALA A 187 -0.21 33.98 1.08
C ALA A 187 -0.68 34.20 2.51
N GLU A 188 -0.71 33.15 3.35
CA GLU A 188 -1.02 33.28 4.78
C GLU A 188 -0.03 34.19 5.50
N LEU A 189 1.28 34.01 5.29
CA LEU A 189 2.31 34.85 5.88
C LEU A 189 2.15 36.31 5.48
N ARG A 190 1.89 36.58 4.17
CA ARG A 190 1.68 37.95 3.66
C ARG A 190 0.41 38.59 4.21
N THR A 191 -0.64 37.81 4.46
CA THR A 191 -1.91 38.31 5.00
C THR A 191 -1.81 38.62 6.48
N VAL A 192 -1.03 37.86 7.26
CA VAL A 192 -0.76 38.15 8.67
C VAL A 192 -0.03 39.49 8.85
N TYR A 193 0.80 39.86 7.89
CA TYR A 193 1.54 41.11 7.91
C TYR A 193 0.86 42.17 7.01
N GLN A 194 0.04 43.01 7.64
CA GLN A 194 -0.65 44.10 6.97
C GLN A 194 0.33 45.06 6.31
N PHE A 195 0.02 45.51 5.08
CA PHE A 195 0.73 46.62 4.46
C PHE A 195 0.15 47.92 4.93
N PHE A 196 1.02 48.83 5.40
CA PHE A 196 0.61 50.16 5.73
C PHE A 196 0.98 51.11 4.58
N VAL A 197 0.01 51.89 4.14
CA VAL A 197 0.22 52.91 3.14
C VAL A 197 0.00 54.26 3.80
N GLY A 198 1.04 55.09 3.81
CA GLY A 198 0.95 56.45 4.29
C GLY A 198 0.74 57.40 3.12
N TYR A 199 -0.37 58.10 3.12
CA TYR A 199 -0.66 59.15 2.13
C TYR A 199 -0.25 60.49 2.72
N ASN A 200 0.54 61.27 1.94
CA ASN A 200 1.04 62.61 2.31
C ASN A 200 1.73 62.63 3.70
N THR A 201 2.34 61.53 4.11
CA THR A 201 3.07 61.43 5.37
C THR A 201 4.56 61.30 5.11
N ASP A 202 5.38 61.94 5.97
CA ASP A 202 6.85 61.86 5.88
C ASP A 202 7.35 60.79 6.89
N PHE A 203 7.85 59.68 6.37
CA PHE A 203 8.28 58.55 7.19
C PHE A 203 9.80 58.38 7.29
N LYS A 204 10.55 59.47 7.29
CA LYS A 204 12.02 59.41 7.29
C LYS A 204 12.66 58.52 8.36
N ASP A 205 11.91 58.23 9.44
CA ASP A 205 12.41 57.43 10.55
C ASP A 205 11.90 55.96 10.56
N PHE A 206 11.08 55.55 9.57
CA PHE A 206 10.43 54.23 9.57
C PHE A 206 11.02 53.21 8.57
N ASP A 207 12.23 53.45 8.08
CA ASP A 207 12.90 52.56 7.11
C ASP A 207 13.19 51.12 7.62
N ARG A 208 12.72 50.75 8.83
CA ARG A 208 13.04 49.49 9.47
C ARG A 208 11.82 48.61 9.78
N PHE A 209 10.65 48.87 9.22
CA PHE A 209 9.52 47.94 9.39
C PHE A 209 9.58 46.81 8.36
N ALA A 210 10.15 45.69 8.74
CA ALA A 210 9.91 44.40 8.15
C ALA A 210 9.05 43.58 9.17
N PRO A 211 8.09 42.80 8.75
CA PRO A 211 7.68 42.34 7.43
C PRO A 211 6.37 42.89 6.86
N GLY A 212 5.81 43.96 7.28
CA GLY A 212 4.81 44.73 6.54
C GLY A 212 5.47 45.99 6.00
N GLN A 213 5.76 46.05 4.72
CA GLN A 213 6.42 47.23 4.15
C GLN A 213 5.50 48.45 4.21
N LEU A 214 5.98 49.51 4.84
CA LEU A 214 5.34 50.80 4.77
C LEU A 214 5.69 51.47 3.40
N ARG A 215 4.67 51.82 2.64
CA ARG A 215 4.85 52.59 1.39
C ARG A 215 4.28 53.97 1.56
N GLN A 216 5.09 54.96 1.15
CA GLN A 216 4.65 56.33 1.07
C GLN A 216 4.07 56.62 -0.32
N VAL A 217 2.89 57.17 -0.35
CA VAL A 217 2.23 57.64 -1.58
C VAL A 217 1.93 59.12 -1.43
N ILE A 218 2.33 59.91 -2.43
CA ILE A 218 1.96 61.31 -2.52
C ILE A 218 0.63 61.36 -3.26
N ASP A 219 -0.42 61.75 -2.54
CA ASP A 219 -1.74 62.01 -3.09
C ASP A 219 -1.83 63.51 -3.52
N SER A 220 -3.00 63.99 -3.88
CA SER A 220 -3.16 65.42 -4.24
C SER A 220 -2.77 66.32 -3.06
N VAL A 221 -2.26 67.52 -3.40
CA VAL A 221 -1.73 68.52 -2.42
C VAL A 221 -2.74 68.93 -1.35
N ASP A 222 -4.05 68.75 -1.64
CA ASP A 222 -5.16 69.12 -0.74
C ASP A 222 -5.69 67.96 0.08
N SER A 223 -5.16 66.76 -0.09
CA SER A 223 -5.62 65.60 0.70
C SER A 223 -4.95 65.55 2.07
N PRO A 224 -5.71 65.28 3.17
CA PRO A 224 -5.12 65.21 4.50
C PRO A 224 -4.16 64.01 4.60
N ALA A 225 -3.13 64.15 5.43
CA ALA A 225 -2.23 63.05 5.76
C ALA A 225 -3.02 61.93 6.47
N ARG A 226 -2.91 60.69 5.94
CA ARG A 226 -3.58 59.51 6.50
C ARG A 226 -2.72 58.27 6.33
N ILE A 227 -2.93 57.32 7.23
CA ILE A 227 -2.32 55.97 7.13
C ILE A 227 -3.47 54.99 6.97
N GLU A 228 -3.40 54.13 5.96
CA GLU A 228 -4.34 53.07 5.72
C GLU A 228 -3.61 51.71 5.82
N SER A 229 -4.23 50.75 6.43
CA SER A 229 -3.75 49.38 6.36
C SER A 229 -4.45 48.70 5.21
N ILE A 230 -3.67 48.15 4.30
CA ILE A 230 -4.17 47.37 3.18
C ILE A 230 -3.92 45.90 3.48
N GLN A 231 -4.96 45.14 3.62
CA GLN A 231 -4.92 43.69 3.78
C GLN A 231 -5.53 43.04 2.53
N ALA A 232 -4.87 42.03 1.99
CA ALA A 232 -5.48 41.24 0.93
C ALA A 232 -6.64 40.46 1.49
N ASP A 233 -7.81 40.60 0.86
CA ASP A 233 -8.98 39.79 1.21
C ASP A 233 -8.89 38.47 0.45
N ILE A 234 -8.24 37.47 1.06
CA ILE A 234 -8.05 36.14 0.48
C ILE A 234 -8.97 35.18 1.23
N ASP A 235 -9.84 34.51 0.49
CA ASP A 235 -10.65 33.42 1.02
C ASP A 235 -9.83 32.12 1.12
N PHE A 236 -9.10 31.97 2.22
CA PHE A 236 -8.29 30.78 2.49
C PHE A 236 -9.11 29.49 2.57
N ALA A 237 -10.39 29.57 2.99
CA ALA A 237 -11.26 28.40 3.04
C ALA A 237 -11.51 27.86 1.63
N SER A 238 -11.86 28.71 0.68
CA SER A 238 -12.08 28.34 -0.71
C SER A 238 -10.81 27.79 -1.38
N VAL A 239 -9.62 28.34 -1.06
CA VAL A 239 -8.35 27.82 -1.58
C VAL A 239 -8.07 26.42 -1.02
N LYS A 240 -8.26 26.23 0.27
CA LYS A 240 -8.11 24.93 0.92
C LYS A 240 -9.07 23.89 0.36
N ASP A 241 -10.35 24.23 0.21
CA ASP A 241 -11.36 23.34 -0.36
C ASP A 241 -10.99 22.92 -1.80
N ASN A 242 -10.41 23.84 -2.59
CA ASN A 242 -9.93 23.51 -3.94
C ASN A 242 -8.74 22.54 -3.92
N ILE A 243 -7.82 22.69 -2.96
CA ILE A 243 -6.69 21.78 -2.78
C ILE A 243 -7.21 20.39 -2.37
N ASP A 244 -8.12 20.33 -1.41
CA ASP A 244 -8.73 19.08 -0.93
C ASP A 244 -9.54 18.39 -2.04
N TRP A 245 -10.30 19.14 -2.82
CA TRP A 245 -11.02 18.62 -3.98
C TRP A 245 -10.09 17.99 -5.01
N LYS A 246 -8.97 18.65 -5.34
CA LYS A 246 -7.96 18.09 -6.25
C LYS A 246 -7.32 16.84 -5.71
N MET A 247 -7.01 16.80 -4.42
CA MET A 247 -6.49 15.60 -3.77
C MET A 247 -7.48 14.43 -3.89
N LYS A 248 -8.77 14.69 -3.67
CA LYS A 248 -9.83 13.69 -3.83
C LYS A 248 -9.93 13.19 -5.28
N GLN A 249 -9.76 14.07 -6.27
CA GLN A 249 -9.72 13.66 -7.68
C GLN A 249 -8.54 12.74 -8.00
N VAL A 250 -7.34 13.05 -7.49
CA VAL A 250 -6.17 12.18 -7.68
C VAL A 250 -6.39 10.84 -7.01
N MET A 251 -6.95 10.81 -5.80
CA MET A 251 -7.28 9.55 -5.12
C MET A 251 -8.27 8.71 -5.94
N SER A 252 -9.31 9.34 -6.47
CA SER A 252 -10.29 8.67 -7.32
C SER A 252 -9.69 8.14 -8.63
N SER A 253 -8.78 8.89 -9.28
CA SER A 253 -8.09 8.40 -10.49
C SER A 253 -7.17 7.20 -10.23
N GLU A 254 -6.76 7.02 -8.98
CA GLU A 254 -5.98 5.87 -8.52
C GLU A 254 -6.87 4.72 -7.97
N GLY A 255 -8.20 4.75 -8.21
CA GLY A 255 -9.14 3.74 -7.71
C GLY A 255 -9.31 3.74 -6.20
N LEU A 256 -8.99 4.86 -5.54
CA LEU A 256 -9.24 5.05 -4.12
C LEU A 256 -10.48 5.91 -3.92
N SER A 257 -11.34 5.54 -2.98
CA SER A 257 -12.48 6.37 -2.61
C SER A 257 -12.05 7.79 -2.26
N ALA A 258 -12.74 8.79 -2.81
CA ALA A 258 -12.50 10.20 -2.54
C ALA A 258 -12.58 10.54 -1.04
N GLN A 259 -13.28 9.72 -0.26
CA GLN A 259 -13.46 9.89 1.18
C GLN A 259 -12.43 9.15 2.03
N SER A 260 -11.58 8.35 1.40
CA SER A 260 -10.44 7.72 2.08
C SER A 260 -9.54 8.71 2.83
N GLY A 261 -9.77 10.00 2.66
CA GLY A 261 -9.06 11.12 3.32
C GLY A 261 -9.84 11.89 4.37
N ASP A 262 -11.14 11.69 4.45
CA ASP A 262 -12.03 12.44 5.36
C ASP A 262 -12.22 11.70 6.69
N THR A 263 -12.16 12.45 7.80
CA THR A 263 -12.43 11.95 9.15
C THR A 263 -13.92 11.92 9.48
N ASP A 264 -14.78 12.53 8.66
CA ASP A 264 -16.24 12.60 8.86
C ASP A 264 -17.00 11.44 8.21
N VAL A 265 -16.63 10.24 8.58
CA VAL A 265 -17.19 8.97 8.04
C VAL A 265 -18.59 8.64 8.58
N ALA A 266 -19.17 9.47 9.43
CA ALA A 266 -20.36 9.12 10.21
C ALA A 266 -21.67 9.00 9.40
N ASN A 267 -21.77 9.54 8.18
CA ASN A 267 -23.03 9.68 7.45
C ASN A 267 -23.09 9.02 6.05
N GLU A 268 -22.18 8.10 5.72
CA GLU A 268 -22.24 7.44 4.42
C GLU A 268 -23.19 6.25 4.40
N SER A 269 -23.97 6.18 3.33
CA SER A 269 -24.82 5.00 3.07
C SER A 269 -23.93 3.77 2.81
N GLY A 270 -24.29 2.61 3.37
CA GLY A 270 -23.57 1.35 3.18
C GLY A 270 -23.34 1.01 1.70
N VAL A 271 -24.29 1.38 0.82
CA VAL A 271 -24.22 1.18 -0.64
C VAL A 271 -23.03 1.93 -1.27
N LYS A 272 -22.75 3.16 -0.83
CA LYS A 272 -21.63 3.93 -1.40
C LYS A 272 -20.29 3.34 -1.00
N ARG A 273 -20.17 2.86 0.26
CA ARG A 273 -18.97 2.16 0.72
C ARG A 273 -18.75 0.86 -0.06
N MET A 274 -19.78 0.10 -0.31
CA MET A 274 -19.68 -1.12 -1.12
C MET A 274 -19.16 -0.81 -2.53
N ILE A 275 -19.61 0.27 -3.17
CA ILE A 275 -19.11 0.67 -4.49
C ILE A 275 -17.63 1.06 -4.42
N ASP A 276 -17.24 1.86 -3.42
CA ASP A 276 -15.86 2.29 -3.22
C ASP A 276 -14.92 1.09 -2.92
N GLU A 277 -15.41 0.08 -2.19
CA GLU A 277 -14.69 -1.16 -1.92
C GLU A 277 -14.55 -2.03 -3.16
N ILE A 278 -15.58 -2.08 -4.03
CA ILE A 278 -15.52 -2.85 -5.28
C ILE A 278 -14.42 -2.31 -6.20
N GLU A 279 -14.33 -0.99 -6.39
CA GLU A 279 -13.29 -0.37 -7.24
C GLU A 279 -11.88 -0.70 -6.72
N LEU A 280 -11.68 -0.63 -5.41
CA LEU A 280 -10.40 -0.99 -4.77
C LEU A 280 -10.10 -2.48 -4.93
N GLN A 281 -11.11 -3.34 -4.83
CA GLN A 281 -10.96 -4.77 -4.97
C GLN A 281 -10.65 -5.17 -6.41
N GLU A 282 -11.33 -4.59 -7.40
CA GLU A 282 -11.03 -4.81 -8.83
C GLU A 282 -9.57 -4.45 -9.14
N ARG A 283 -9.10 -3.30 -8.66
CA ARG A 283 -7.71 -2.88 -8.85
C ARG A 283 -6.71 -3.78 -8.13
N ARG A 284 -7.05 -4.26 -6.96
CA ARG A 284 -6.25 -5.23 -6.21
C ARG A 284 -6.11 -6.55 -6.98
N ASP A 285 -7.22 -7.05 -7.52
CA ASP A 285 -7.25 -8.32 -8.26
C ASP A 285 -6.44 -8.21 -9.56
N GLU A 286 -6.42 -7.05 -10.21
CA GLU A 286 -5.57 -6.76 -11.37
C GLU A 286 -4.08 -6.99 -11.08
N PHE A 287 -3.59 -6.56 -9.91
CA PHE A 287 -2.18 -6.69 -9.56
C PHE A 287 -1.83 -7.96 -8.76
N LYS A 288 -2.82 -8.70 -8.30
CA LYS A 288 -2.62 -9.90 -7.48
C LYS A 288 -1.80 -10.97 -8.21
N GLU A 289 -2.06 -11.18 -9.49
CA GLU A 289 -1.32 -12.14 -10.31
C GLU A 289 0.14 -11.70 -10.51
N THR A 290 0.37 -10.44 -10.79
CA THR A 290 1.72 -9.87 -10.94
C THR A 290 2.52 -10.00 -9.65
N LEU A 291 1.91 -9.69 -8.51
CA LEU A 291 2.54 -9.83 -7.20
C LEU A 291 2.77 -11.29 -6.81
N TYR A 292 1.84 -12.18 -7.13
CA TYR A 292 2.02 -13.60 -6.93
C TYR A 292 3.25 -14.11 -7.69
N ASN A 293 3.36 -13.81 -8.98
CA ASN A 293 4.49 -14.22 -9.81
C ASN A 293 5.80 -13.62 -9.32
N PHE A 294 5.80 -12.35 -8.90
CA PHE A 294 6.96 -11.71 -8.31
C PHE A 294 7.41 -12.40 -7.01
N GLU A 295 6.49 -12.66 -6.07
CA GLU A 295 6.82 -13.32 -4.81
C GLU A 295 7.33 -14.74 -5.03
N VAL A 296 6.68 -15.52 -5.89
CA VAL A 296 7.12 -16.89 -6.21
C VAL A 296 8.52 -16.90 -6.83
N ASN A 297 8.80 -15.99 -7.77
CA ASN A 297 10.12 -15.87 -8.37
C ASN A 297 11.18 -15.44 -7.36
N LEU A 298 10.85 -14.52 -6.46
CA LEU A 298 11.73 -14.06 -5.40
C LEU A 298 12.01 -15.18 -4.38
N LEU A 299 11.00 -15.96 -3.99
CA LEU A 299 11.16 -17.13 -3.13
C LEU A 299 12.07 -18.20 -3.77
N ASN A 300 11.90 -18.47 -5.07
CA ASN A 300 12.78 -19.37 -5.81
C ASN A 300 14.23 -18.88 -5.86
N MET A 301 14.43 -17.56 -5.97
CA MET A 301 15.79 -16.99 -5.95
C MET A 301 16.37 -17.03 -4.55
N ILE A 302 15.58 -16.74 -3.51
CA ILE A 302 16.00 -16.91 -2.11
C ILE A 302 16.45 -18.34 -1.85
N ARG A 303 15.66 -19.34 -2.27
CA ARG A 303 16.01 -20.75 -2.16
C ARG A 303 17.38 -21.03 -2.82
N THR A 304 17.61 -20.50 -4.02
CA THR A 304 18.86 -20.68 -4.75
C THR A 304 20.06 -20.08 -4.00
N VAL A 305 19.92 -18.83 -3.54
CA VAL A 305 20.98 -18.12 -2.81
C VAL A 305 21.23 -18.76 -1.43
N ASN A 306 20.15 -19.07 -0.70
CA ASN A 306 20.21 -19.69 0.62
C ASN A 306 20.92 -21.07 0.57
N ASN A 307 20.52 -21.91 -0.37
CA ASN A 307 21.10 -23.25 -0.52
C ASN A 307 22.56 -23.22 -0.97
N TYR A 308 22.96 -22.17 -1.72
CA TYR A 308 24.36 -21.98 -2.09
C TYR A 308 25.25 -21.71 -0.86
N TYR A 309 24.79 -20.87 0.07
CA TYR A 309 25.53 -20.53 1.29
C TYR A 309 25.37 -21.53 2.44
N GLN A 310 24.61 -22.62 2.21
CA GLN A 310 24.39 -23.71 3.19
C GLN A 310 23.81 -23.24 4.54
N MET A 311 23.01 -22.19 4.52
CA MET A 311 22.08 -21.85 5.61
C MET A 311 21.08 -23.01 5.75
N PRO A 312 20.13 -23.03 6.70
CA PRO A 312 19.20 -24.17 6.74
C PRO A 312 18.72 -24.47 5.33
N LYS A 313 19.01 -25.68 4.85
CA LYS A 313 18.85 -26.01 3.44
C LYS A 313 17.37 -26.21 3.13
N LEU A 314 16.81 -25.28 2.40
CA LEU A 314 15.46 -25.42 1.87
C LEU A 314 15.40 -26.56 0.83
N SER A 315 14.28 -27.26 0.78
CA SER A 315 14.08 -28.35 -0.20
C SER A 315 14.31 -27.87 -1.62
N ASP A 316 15.09 -28.61 -2.38
CA ASP A 316 15.34 -28.33 -3.81
C ASP A 316 14.14 -28.73 -4.68
N THR A 317 13.19 -29.50 -4.14
CA THR A 317 11.96 -29.98 -4.80
C THR A 317 10.75 -29.19 -4.33
N GLY A 318 9.66 -29.23 -5.10
CA GLY A 318 8.44 -28.52 -4.77
C GLY A 318 8.36 -27.11 -5.36
N PHE A 319 7.20 -26.50 -5.21
CA PHE A 319 6.89 -25.16 -5.69
C PHE A 319 6.36 -24.29 -4.55
N PHE A 320 6.55 -22.99 -4.68
CA PHE A 320 6.05 -22.03 -3.70
C PHE A 320 4.62 -21.62 -4.06
N GLU A 321 3.79 -21.57 -3.04
CA GLU A 321 2.44 -21.04 -3.11
C GLU A 321 2.32 -19.83 -2.19
N VAL A 322 1.68 -18.76 -2.72
CA VAL A 322 1.46 -17.52 -1.98
C VAL A 322 -0.04 -17.24 -1.97
N THR A 323 -0.63 -17.24 -0.79
CA THR A 323 -2.05 -16.95 -0.62
C THR A 323 -2.21 -15.57 0.02
N PHE A 324 -2.73 -14.62 -0.74
CA PHE A 324 -3.12 -13.31 -0.21
C PHE A 324 -4.45 -13.46 0.53
N SER A 325 -4.54 -12.84 1.71
CA SER A 325 -5.80 -12.83 2.45
C SER A 325 -6.86 -12.07 1.65
N GLU A 326 -8.04 -12.63 1.58
CA GLU A 326 -9.20 -11.90 1.06
C GLU A 326 -9.63 -10.89 2.12
N GLU A 327 -9.78 -9.64 1.72
CA GLU A 327 -10.41 -8.63 2.57
C GLU A 327 -11.89 -8.94 2.57
N ILE A 328 -12.36 -9.61 3.61
CA ILE A 328 -13.79 -9.66 3.88
C ILE A 328 -14.14 -8.24 4.28
N ALA A 329 -14.87 -7.53 3.43
CA ALA A 329 -15.44 -6.24 3.76
C ALA A 329 -16.08 -6.39 5.15
N THR A 330 -15.49 -5.74 6.15
CA THR A 330 -16.01 -5.80 7.52
C THR A 330 -17.31 -5.02 7.51
N GLU A 331 -18.38 -5.72 7.13
CA GLU A 331 -19.75 -5.23 7.24
C GLU A 331 -19.96 -4.75 8.68
N ARG A 332 -20.48 -3.56 8.88
CA ARG A 332 -20.80 -3.09 10.24
C ARG A 332 -21.72 -4.11 10.89
N ILE A 333 -21.52 -4.35 12.17
CA ILE A 333 -22.35 -5.29 12.94
C ILE A 333 -23.84 -4.98 12.74
N GLU A 334 -24.20 -3.68 12.67
CA GLU A 334 -25.57 -3.21 12.45
C GLU A 334 -26.09 -3.61 11.05
N ASP A 335 -25.28 -3.44 10.00
CA ASP A 335 -25.63 -3.79 8.61
C ASP A 335 -25.69 -5.31 8.45
N LYS A 336 -24.77 -6.05 9.07
CA LYS A 336 -24.76 -7.51 9.10
C LYS A 336 -26.00 -8.06 9.79
N VAL A 337 -26.41 -7.47 10.92
CA VAL A 337 -27.64 -7.84 11.62
C VAL A 337 -28.86 -7.56 10.76
N ALA A 338 -28.96 -6.35 10.17
CA ALA A 338 -30.10 -5.99 9.34
C ALA A 338 -30.22 -6.90 8.09
N ARG A 339 -29.09 -7.23 7.45
CA ARG A 339 -29.06 -8.16 6.31
C ARG A 339 -29.52 -9.55 6.73
N ARG A 340 -29.02 -10.07 7.85
CA ARG A 340 -29.39 -11.39 8.37
C ARG A 340 -30.85 -11.48 8.78
N GLU A 341 -31.38 -10.42 9.40
CA GLU A 341 -32.80 -10.34 9.72
C GLU A 341 -33.67 -10.38 8.44
N MET A 342 -33.23 -9.71 7.38
CA MET A 342 -33.92 -9.72 6.09
C MET A 342 -33.81 -11.11 5.41
N GLU A 343 -32.63 -11.72 5.38
CA GLU A 343 -32.40 -13.05 4.81
C GLU A 343 -33.22 -14.13 5.55
N ALA A 344 -33.28 -14.06 6.86
CA ALA A 344 -34.11 -14.94 7.68
C ALA A 344 -35.61 -14.70 7.45
N ALA A 345 -36.05 -13.45 7.34
CA ALA A 345 -37.46 -13.10 7.11
C ALA A 345 -37.99 -13.61 5.77
N ILE A 346 -37.15 -13.65 4.73
CA ILE A 346 -37.52 -14.22 3.41
C ILE A 346 -37.27 -15.74 3.32
N GLY A 347 -36.74 -16.35 4.37
CA GLY A 347 -36.44 -17.79 4.40
C GLY A 347 -35.28 -18.24 3.51
N TYR A 348 -34.33 -17.33 3.22
CA TYR A 348 -33.17 -17.61 2.37
C TYR A 348 -32.05 -18.31 3.14
N LYS A 349 -31.79 -17.87 4.39
CA LYS A 349 -30.83 -18.50 5.33
C LYS A 349 -31.44 -18.59 6.73
N ASP A 350 -31.05 -19.61 7.47
CA ASP A 350 -31.43 -19.79 8.86
C ASP A 350 -30.26 -19.61 9.85
N GLU A 351 -30.51 -19.78 11.15
CA GLU A 351 -29.47 -19.66 12.18
C GLU A 351 -28.33 -20.66 12.01
N ILE A 352 -28.60 -21.82 11.39
CA ILE A 352 -27.59 -22.86 11.13
C ILE A 352 -26.67 -22.36 10.02
N ASP A 353 -27.25 -21.84 8.93
CA ASP A 353 -26.48 -21.30 7.80
C ASP A 353 -25.58 -20.14 8.23
N PHE A 354 -26.08 -19.22 9.05
CA PHE A 354 -25.27 -18.11 9.59
C PHE A 354 -24.16 -18.59 10.53
N THR A 355 -24.40 -19.67 11.30
CA THR A 355 -23.39 -20.25 12.18
C THR A 355 -22.31 -20.98 11.40
N MET A 356 -22.68 -21.67 10.32
CA MET A 356 -21.74 -22.28 9.39
C MET A 356 -20.84 -21.23 8.74
N GLU A 357 -21.42 -20.12 8.30
CA GLU A 357 -20.70 -19.00 7.68
C GLU A 357 -19.74 -18.28 8.65
N ASP A 358 -20.19 -18.01 9.89
CA ASP A 358 -19.39 -17.27 10.89
C ASP A 358 -18.24 -18.08 11.48
N LEU A 359 -18.39 -19.38 11.59
CA LEU A 359 -17.43 -20.25 12.26
C LEU A 359 -16.71 -21.21 11.30
N GLU A 360 -17.03 -21.15 10.00
CA GLU A 360 -16.50 -22.04 8.96
C GLU A 360 -16.57 -23.53 9.34
N VAL A 361 -17.71 -23.93 9.93
CA VAL A 361 -17.92 -25.30 10.45
C VAL A 361 -18.94 -26.05 9.61
N SER A 362 -18.95 -27.38 9.75
CA SER A 362 -19.94 -28.22 9.10
C SER A 362 -21.35 -28.03 9.70
N GLU A 363 -22.40 -28.36 8.93
CA GLU A 363 -23.80 -28.27 9.38
C GLU A 363 -24.02 -29.03 10.71
N LYS A 364 -23.41 -30.20 10.89
CA LYS A 364 -23.51 -31.00 12.13
C LYS A 364 -22.90 -30.26 13.33
N ASP A 365 -21.76 -29.62 13.12
CA ASP A 365 -21.08 -28.85 14.18
C ASP A 365 -21.86 -27.58 14.51
N ALA A 366 -22.40 -26.91 13.51
CA ALA A 366 -23.25 -25.73 13.69
C ALA A 366 -24.50 -26.04 14.50
N VAL A 367 -25.20 -27.15 14.20
CA VAL A 367 -26.36 -27.64 14.97
C VAL A 367 -25.98 -27.96 16.42
N THR A 368 -24.81 -28.59 16.64
CA THR A 368 -24.32 -28.91 17.99
C THR A 368 -24.05 -27.62 18.77
N ILE A 369 -23.36 -26.67 18.19
CA ILE A 369 -23.04 -25.36 18.81
C ILE A 369 -24.32 -24.60 19.17
N LEU A 370 -25.30 -24.53 18.26
CA LEU A 370 -26.57 -23.85 18.52
C LEU A 370 -27.39 -24.54 19.60
N THR A 371 -27.38 -25.86 19.62
CA THR A 371 -28.08 -26.65 20.65
C THR A 371 -27.47 -26.44 22.03
N ASP A 372 -26.14 -26.47 22.14
CA ASP A 372 -25.41 -26.18 23.37
C ASP A 372 -25.64 -24.75 23.85
N ARG A 373 -25.70 -23.78 22.93
CA ARG A 373 -25.99 -22.39 23.26
C ARG A 373 -27.41 -22.22 23.77
N LYS A 374 -28.40 -22.81 23.14
CA LYS A 374 -29.81 -22.78 23.59
C LYS A 374 -29.96 -23.43 24.97
N THR A 375 -29.28 -24.53 25.23
CA THR A 375 -29.27 -25.23 26.54
C THR A 375 -28.66 -24.32 27.63
N ARG A 376 -27.52 -23.68 27.34
CA ARG A 376 -26.91 -22.73 28.29
C ARG A 376 -27.79 -21.53 28.61
N VAL A 377 -28.47 -20.96 27.57
CA VAL A 377 -29.40 -19.83 27.75
C VAL A 377 -30.58 -20.24 28.63
N TYR A 378 -31.10 -21.47 28.43
CA TYR A 378 -32.17 -22.01 29.25
C TYR A 378 -31.73 -22.24 30.71
N ASP A 379 -30.54 -22.82 30.92
CA ASP A 379 -29.97 -23.06 32.26
C ASP A 379 -29.67 -21.76 33.02
N LEU A 380 -29.34 -20.66 32.31
CA LEU A 380 -29.09 -19.34 32.90
C LEU A 380 -30.38 -18.58 33.19
N GLY A 381 -31.57 -19.12 32.88
CA GLY A 381 -32.87 -18.49 33.16
C GLY A 381 -33.14 -17.18 32.41
N VAL A 382 -32.45 -16.92 31.28
CA VAL A 382 -32.69 -15.77 30.41
C VAL A 382 -33.92 -16.08 29.58
N LYS A 383 -35.07 -15.48 29.90
CA LYS A 383 -36.28 -15.61 29.09
C LYS A 383 -36.09 -14.91 27.75
N ASP A 384 -36.29 -15.64 26.66
CA ASP A 384 -36.34 -15.07 25.31
C ASP A 384 -37.40 -13.99 25.26
N LYS A 385 -37.04 -12.82 24.73
CA LYS A 385 -37.94 -11.66 24.56
C LYS A 385 -39.04 -11.90 23.52
N ASN A 386 -39.04 -13.04 22.81
CA ASN A 386 -39.98 -13.33 21.72
C ASN A 386 -41.20 -14.15 22.12
N ASP A 387 -41.36 -14.53 23.40
CA ASP A 387 -42.50 -15.36 23.84
C ASP A 387 -43.74 -14.52 24.29
N ASN A 388 -43.87 -13.27 23.85
CA ASN A 388 -44.98 -12.40 24.24
C ASN A 388 -46.06 -12.27 23.16
N THR A 389 -46.33 -13.29 22.35
CA THR A 389 -47.42 -13.25 21.34
C THR A 389 -48.42 -14.41 21.40
N GLU A 390 -48.62 -15.02 22.56
CA GLU A 390 -49.81 -15.86 22.75
C GLU A 390 -50.26 -15.80 24.20
N ASP A 391 -51.08 -14.86 24.55
CA ASP A 391 -52.12 -14.97 25.59
C ASP A 391 -52.95 -13.69 25.63
N ASN A 392 -53.88 -13.60 24.69
CA ASN A 392 -55.04 -12.71 24.85
C ASN A 392 -56.29 -13.34 24.15
N LYS A 393 -56.71 -14.50 24.71
CA LYS A 393 -58.10 -14.93 24.59
C LYS A 393 -58.81 -14.60 25.90
N THR A 394 -59.43 -13.49 25.94
CA THR A 394 -60.33 -13.11 27.02
C THR A 394 -61.74 -13.44 26.58
N GLU A 395 -62.40 -14.25 27.40
CA GLU A 395 -63.82 -14.61 27.38
C GLU A 395 -64.70 -13.39 27.44
N PRO A 396 -65.95 -13.50 26.94
CA PRO A 396 -66.93 -12.43 27.08
C PRO A 396 -67.73 -12.71 28.40
N GLU A 397 -67.63 -11.79 29.33
CA GLU A 397 -68.60 -11.70 30.45
C GLU A 397 -69.83 -10.87 30.02
N ALA A 398 -70.95 -11.52 30.31
CA ALA A 398 -72.28 -10.96 30.20
C ALA A 398 -72.70 -10.30 31.53
N GLN A 399 -73.69 -9.39 31.44
CA GLN A 399 -74.62 -8.91 32.48
C GLN A 399 -74.01 -7.82 33.41
N ILE A 400 -74.65 -6.68 33.59
CA ILE A 400 -76.08 -6.24 33.72
C ILE A 400 -76.16 -4.78 33.28
#